data_df833cfca5b6091c60a988466fcc541f
#
_entry.id   df833cfca5b6091c60a988466fcc541f
#
_cell.length_a   1.000
_cell.length_b   1.000
_cell.length_c   1.000
_cell.angle_alpha   90.00
_cell.angle_beta   90.00
_cell.angle_gamma   90.00
#
_symmetry.space_group_name_H-M   'P 1'
#
loop_
_entity.id
_entity.type
_entity.pdbx_description
1 polymer ?
#
loop_
_entity_poly.entity_id
_entity_poly.type
_entity_poly.pdbx_seq_one_letter_code
_entity_poly.pdbx_strand_id
1 'polypeptide(L)'
;MIAEFAIFNASVLIVDDRAANVQLREQVLHDTGYTDITTTMAPASVCALHSTHAYDLILLDLKMPVMDGFEVMAQLKAAGTDPYLPVIVLTAEPRHKLQALQAGAKDFISKPFDLLEVKTRIYNMLEVRLL
;
A
#
# COMPACT_ATOMS: atom_id res chain seq x y z
N MET A 1 11.23 20.72 -1.74
CA MET A 1 11.46 19.70 -0.68
C MET A 1 10.23 19.59 0.19
N ILE A 2 9.81 18.34 0.49
CA ILE A 2 8.66 18.08 1.36
C ILE A 2 9.15 17.94 2.79
N ALA A 3 8.51 18.64 3.73
CA ALA A 3 8.84 18.51 5.14
C ALA A 3 8.46 17.14 5.69
N GLU A 4 9.26 16.59 6.60
CA GLU A 4 9.01 15.26 7.18
C GLU A 4 7.64 15.13 7.81
N PHE A 5 7.17 16.19 8.51
CA PHE A 5 5.87 16.10 9.16
C PHE A 5 4.74 15.91 8.13
N ALA A 6 4.88 16.45 6.93
CA ALA A 6 3.89 16.26 5.87
C ALA A 6 3.88 14.81 5.41
N ILE A 7 5.05 14.18 5.30
CA ILE A 7 5.16 12.76 4.94
C ILE A 7 4.51 11.90 6.02
N PHE A 8 4.82 12.14 7.29
CA PHE A 8 4.27 11.33 8.40
C PHE A 8 2.78 11.58 8.66
N ASN A 9 2.22 12.67 8.14
CA ASN A 9 0.78 12.93 8.20
C ASN A 9 0.02 12.40 7.00
N ALA A 10 0.70 11.80 6.03
CA ALA A 10 0.05 11.21 4.87
C ALA A 10 -0.83 10.03 5.26
N SER A 11 -1.92 9.84 4.51
CA SER A 11 -2.87 8.74 4.73
C SER A 11 -2.39 7.47 4.05
N VAL A 12 -2.22 6.41 4.83
CA VAL A 12 -1.76 5.10 4.35
C VAL A 12 -2.82 4.04 4.63
N LEU A 13 -3.14 3.24 3.62
CA LEU A 13 -4.02 2.09 3.76
C LEU A 13 -3.19 0.80 3.68
N ILE A 14 -3.36 -0.08 4.64
CA ILE A 14 -2.73 -1.40 4.68
C ILE A 14 -3.79 -2.45 4.37
N VAL A 15 -3.55 -3.28 3.34
CA VAL A 15 -4.46 -4.33 2.90
C VAL A 15 -3.77 -5.68 2.98
N ASP A 16 -4.29 -6.58 3.82
CA ASP A 16 -3.80 -7.94 3.96
C ASP A 16 -4.90 -8.77 4.63
N ASP A 17 -5.07 -10.01 4.21
CA ASP A 17 -6.11 -10.89 4.76
C ASP A 17 -5.74 -11.52 6.10
N ARG A 18 -4.49 -11.37 6.54
CA ARG A 18 -4.00 -11.94 7.81
C ARG A 18 -3.87 -10.86 8.88
N ALA A 19 -4.59 -11.05 9.97
CA ALA A 19 -4.58 -10.10 11.09
C ALA A 19 -3.18 -9.86 11.64
N ALA A 20 -2.36 -10.89 11.78
CA ALA A 20 -0.99 -10.76 12.29
C ALA A 20 -0.13 -9.86 11.40
N ASN A 21 -0.28 -9.96 10.08
CA ASN A 21 0.46 -9.11 9.14
C ASN A 21 -0.01 -7.66 9.23
N VAL A 22 -1.32 -7.44 9.30
CA VAL A 22 -1.90 -6.11 9.41
C VAL A 22 -1.40 -5.42 10.69
N GLN A 23 -1.46 -6.13 11.82
CA GLN A 23 -1.04 -5.59 13.11
C GLN A 23 0.46 -5.24 13.12
N LEU A 24 1.29 -6.11 12.56
CA LEU A 24 2.73 -5.87 12.50
C LEU A 24 3.06 -4.65 11.65
N ARG A 25 2.47 -4.54 10.47
CA ARG A 25 2.72 -3.43 9.56
C ARG A 25 2.21 -2.10 10.14
N GLU A 26 1.04 -2.13 10.74
CA GLU A 26 0.49 -0.96 11.40
C GLU A 26 1.41 -0.48 12.53
N GLN A 27 1.87 -1.39 13.37
CA GLN A 27 2.77 -1.06 14.48
C GLN A 27 4.09 -0.48 13.99
N VAL A 28 4.67 -1.07 12.94
CA VAL A 28 5.92 -0.57 12.35
C VAL A 28 5.75 0.86 11.83
N LEU A 29 4.65 1.15 11.17
CA LEU A 29 4.41 2.50 10.64
C LEU A 29 4.15 3.50 11.76
N HIS A 30 3.39 3.13 12.78
CA HIS A 30 3.19 3.99 13.95
C HIS A 30 4.51 4.30 14.65
N ASP A 31 5.34 3.29 14.88
CA ASP A 31 6.63 3.45 15.54
C ASP A 31 7.58 4.33 14.72
N THR A 32 7.40 4.35 13.40
CA THR A 32 8.20 5.19 12.50
C THR A 32 7.74 6.65 12.53
N GLY A 33 6.47 6.91 12.88
CA GLY A 33 5.94 8.27 12.99
C GLY A 33 4.68 8.55 12.20
N TYR A 34 4.17 7.59 11.41
CA TYR A 34 2.93 7.77 10.66
C TYR A 34 1.74 7.77 11.60
N THR A 35 0.83 8.73 11.41
CA THR A 35 -0.30 8.93 12.33
C THR A 35 -1.66 8.64 11.70
N ASP A 36 -1.76 8.63 10.36
CA ASP A 36 -3.03 8.38 9.66
C ASP A 36 -2.95 7.05 8.91
N ILE A 37 -3.18 5.97 9.63
CA ILE A 37 -3.08 4.61 9.10
C ILE A 37 -4.45 3.95 9.23
N THR A 38 -4.96 3.45 8.10
CA THR A 38 -6.16 2.62 8.04
C THR A 38 -5.75 1.22 7.63
N THR A 39 -6.43 0.22 8.16
CA THR A 39 -6.17 -1.18 7.81
C THR A 39 -7.45 -1.86 7.37
N THR A 40 -7.34 -2.81 6.46
CA THR A 40 -8.46 -3.68 6.11
C THR A 40 -7.97 -5.08 5.80
N MET A 41 -8.76 -6.07 6.21
CA MET A 41 -8.55 -7.48 5.87
C MET A 41 -9.49 -7.91 4.75
N ALA A 42 -10.32 -7.00 4.24
CA ALA A 42 -11.31 -7.27 3.21
C ALA A 42 -10.90 -6.55 1.92
N PRO A 43 -10.25 -7.23 0.96
CA PRO A 43 -9.81 -6.59 -0.28
C PRO A 43 -10.95 -5.95 -1.06
N ALA A 44 -12.16 -6.50 -0.98
CA ALA A 44 -13.32 -5.93 -1.66
C ALA A 44 -13.74 -4.56 -1.12
N SER A 45 -13.25 -4.15 0.06
CA SER A 45 -13.59 -2.86 0.67
C SER A 45 -12.68 -1.71 0.21
N VAL A 46 -11.60 -2.00 -0.49
CA VAL A 46 -10.55 -1.01 -0.78
C VAL A 46 -11.06 0.19 -1.57
N CYS A 47 -11.82 -0.05 -2.64
CA CYS A 47 -12.34 1.03 -3.45
C CYS A 47 -13.26 1.97 -2.67
N ALA A 48 -14.15 1.41 -1.85
CA ALA A 48 -15.07 2.21 -1.03
C ALA A 48 -14.30 3.01 0.03
N LEU A 49 -13.31 2.39 0.66
CA LEU A 49 -12.47 3.07 1.65
C LEU A 49 -11.71 4.23 1.01
N HIS A 50 -11.09 4.00 -0.15
CA HIS A 50 -10.34 5.03 -0.84
C HIS A 50 -11.24 6.17 -1.32
N SER A 51 -12.44 5.85 -1.77
CA SER A 51 -13.43 6.85 -2.17
C SER A 51 -13.79 7.80 -1.03
N THR A 52 -13.80 7.30 0.20
CA THR A 52 -14.16 8.10 1.39
C THR A 52 -12.95 8.84 1.96
N HIS A 53 -11.78 8.20 2.04
CA HIS A 53 -10.61 8.74 2.74
C HIS A 53 -9.55 9.37 1.83
N ALA A 54 -9.51 9.03 0.55
CA ALA A 54 -8.50 9.51 -0.40
C ALA A 54 -7.08 9.29 0.12
N TYR A 55 -6.65 8.02 0.19
CA TYR A 55 -5.32 7.67 0.69
C TYR A 55 -4.20 8.19 -0.21
N ASP A 56 -3.06 8.46 0.39
CA ASP A 56 -1.84 8.87 -0.31
C ASP A 56 -0.98 7.68 -0.75
N LEU A 57 -1.18 6.53 -0.13
CA LEU A 57 -0.44 5.31 -0.44
C LEU A 57 -1.24 4.10 0.01
N ILE A 58 -1.21 3.04 -0.80
CA ILE A 58 -1.79 1.73 -0.45
C ILE A 58 -0.68 0.69 -0.40
N LEU A 59 -0.56 0.01 0.73
CA LEU A 59 0.34 -1.12 0.92
C LEU A 59 -0.49 -2.37 0.79
N LEU A 60 -0.28 -3.14 -0.29
CA LEU A 60 -1.19 -4.18 -0.75
C LEU A 60 -0.51 -5.53 -0.86
N ASP A 61 -1.00 -6.51 -0.11
CA ASP A 61 -0.58 -7.90 -0.31
C ASP A 61 -1.22 -8.45 -1.58
N LEU A 62 -0.44 -9.15 -2.40
CA LEU A 62 -0.96 -9.74 -3.64
C LEU A 62 -1.72 -11.03 -3.40
N LYS A 63 -1.24 -11.87 -2.50
CA LYS A 63 -1.78 -13.22 -2.33
C LYS A 63 -2.81 -13.25 -1.21
N MET A 64 -4.07 -13.08 -1.58
CA MET A 64 -5.21 -13.16 -0.67
C MET A 64 -6.26 -14.11 -1.25
N PRO A 65 -7.01 -14.84 -0.41
CA PRO A 65 -8.12 -15.67 -0.91
C PRO A 65 -9.27 -14.77 -1.37
N VAL A 66 -10.21 -15.30 -2.12
CA VAL A 66 -11.40 -14.63 -2.65
C VAL A 66 -11.06 -13.54 -3.68
N MET A 67 -10.33 -12.52 -3.29
CA MET A 67 -9.91 -11.44 -4.19
C MET A 67 -8.43 -11.13 -3.93
N ASP A 68 -7.59 -11.29 -4.94
CA ASP A 68 -6.16 -11.00 -4.83
C ASP A 68 -5.85 -9.53 -5.10
N GLY A 69 -4.57 -9.17 -4.91
CA GLY A 69 -4.14 -7.78 -5.10
C GLY A 69 -4.26 -7.29 -6.54
N PHE A 70 -4.13 -8.17 -7.53
CA PHE A 70 -4.33 -7.79 -8.94
C PHE A 70 -5.76 -7.35 -9.18
N GLU A 71 -6.73 -8.06 -8.60
CA GLU A 71 -8.15 -7.71 -8.71
C GLU A 71 -8.44 -6.37 -8.02
N VAL A 72 -7.81 -6.12 -6.87
CA VAL A 72 -7.94 -4.84 -6.17
C VAL A 72 -7.43 -3.70 -7.05
N MET A 73 -6.26 -3.87 -7.67
CA MET A 73 -5.70 -2.84 -8.57
C MET A 73 -6.59 -2.61 -9.79
N ALA A 74 -7.17 -3.68 -10.35
CA ALA A 74 -8.08 -3.57 -11.48
C ALA A 74 -9.35 -2.79 -11.09
N GLN A 75 -9.89 -3.03 -9.91
CA GLN A 75 -11.06 -2.29 -9.42
C GLN A 75 -10.75 -0.80 -9.20
N LEU A 76 -9.60 -0.49 -8.63
CA LEU A 76 -9.17 0.90 -8.44
C LEU A 76 -9.07 1.62 -9.78
N LYS A 77 -8.49 0.96 -10.78
CA LYS A 77 -8.37 1.53 -12.12
C LYS A 77 -9.72 1.72 -12.78
N ALA A 78 -10.61 0.74 -12.67
CA ALA A 78 -11.97 0.81 -13.24
C ALA A 78 -12.82 1.89 -12.58
N ALA A 79 -12.58 2.17 -11.30
CA ALA A 79 -13.29 3.22 -10.56
C ALA A 79 -12.81 4.64 -10.90
N GLY A 80 -11.81 4.78 -11.78
CA GLY A 80 -11.27 6.09 -12.16
C GLY A 80 -10.43 6.71 -11.05
N THR A 81 -9.84 5.89 -10.19
CA THR A 81 -8.96 6.36 -9.13
C THR A 81 -7.75 7.10 -9.71
N ASP A 82 -7.27 8.10 -8.99
CA ASP A 82 -6.09 8.88 -9.31
C ASP A 82 -4.96 7.97 -9.82
N PRO A 83 -4.51 8.12 -11.09
CA PRO A 83 -3.45 7.27 -11.63
C PRO A 83 -2.09 7.48 -10.97
N TYR A 84 -1.95 8.55 -10.19
CA TYR A 84 -0.71 8.84 -9.47
C TYR A 84 -0.71 8.30 -8.03
N LEU A 85 -1.80 7.61 -7.62
CA LEU A 85 -1.86 6.97 -6.31
C LEU A 85 -0.82 5.84 -6.25
N PRO A 86 0.18 5.94 -5.38
CA PRO A 86 1.15 4.85 -5.26
C PRO A 86 0.55 3.63 -4.57
N VAL A 87 0.64 2.49 -5.24
CA VAL A 87 0.34 1.18 -4.68
C VAL A 87 1.65 0.43 -4.59
N ILE A 88 2.08 0.09 -3.37
CA ILE A 88 3.24 -0.76 -3.13
C ILE A 88 2.75 -2.17 -2.87
N VAL A 89 3.20 -3.11 -3.70
CA VAL A 89 2.76 -4.49 -3.65
C VAL A 89 3.73 -5.34 -2.85
N LEU A 90 3.21 -6.23 -2.00
CA LEU A 90 3.99 -7.19 -1.23
C LEU A 90 3.71 -8.59 -1.75
N THR A 91 4.77 -9.34 -2.09
CA THR A 91 4.61 -10.70 -2.60
C THR A 91 5.82 -11.59 -2.29
N ALA A 92 5.57 -12.89 -2.06
CA ALA A 92 6.61 -13.90 -1.94
C ALA A 92 7.02 -14.46 -3.31
N GLU A 93 6.28 -14.12 -4.38
CA GLU A 93 6.48 -14.68 -5.71
C GLU A 93 7.20 -13.71 -6.63
N PRO A 94 8.53 -13.89 -6.87
CA PRO A 94 9.28 -12.95 -7.72
C PRO A 94 8.72 -12.81 -9.13
N ARG A 95 8.09 -13.88 -9.66
CA ARG A 95 7.49 -13.86 -10.99
C ARG A 95 6.32 -12.88 -11.12
N HIS A 96 5.71 -12.49 -10.01
CA HIS A 96 4.60 -11.53 -10.01
C HIS A 96 5.06 -10.07 -10.13
N LYS A 97 6.35 -9.80 -10.01
CA LYS A 97 6.89 -8.44 -10.02
C LYS A 97 6.49 -7.67 -11.28
N LEU A 98 6.81 -8.23 -12.44
CA LEU A 98 6.51 -7.55 -13.71
C LEU A 98 5.01 -7.37 -13.91
N GLN A 99 4.24 -8.42 -13.60
CA GLN A 99 2.79 -8.38 -13.71
C GLN A 99 2.21 -7.28 -12.80
N ALA A 100 2.71 -7.15 -11.57
CA ALA A 100 2.27 -6.12 -10.64
C ALA A 100 2.57 -4.71 -11.18
N LEU A 101 3.78 -4.49 -11.68
CA LEU A 101 4.16 -3.21 -12.25
C LEU A 101 3.31 -2.87 -13.48
N GLN A 102 3.05 -3.85 -14.35
CA GLN A 102 2.19 -3.66 -15.51
C GLN A 102 0.73 -3.37 -15.13
N ALA A 103 0.28 -3.91 -13.99
CA ALA A 103 -1.05 -3.66 -13.47
C ALA A 103 -1.20 -2.28 -12.80
N GLY A 104 -0.11 -1.55 -12.64
CA GLY A 104 -0.12 -0.19 -12.11
C GLY A 104 0.54 0.00 -10.77
N ALA A 105 1.13 -1.04 -10.17
CA ALA A 105 1.89 -0.88 -8.94
C ALA A 105 3.10 0.02 -9.19
N LYS A 106 3.35 0.95 -8.26
CA LYS A 106 4.47 1.89 -8.38
C LYS A 106 5.75 1.33 -7.82
N ASP A 107 5.65 0.37 -6.91
CA ASP A 107 6.81 -0.31 -6.33
C ASP A 107 6.39 -1.68 -5.83
N PHE A 108 7.35 -2.46 -5.41
CA PHE A 108 7.11 -3.83 -5.01
C PHE A 108 8.16 -4.26 -3.97
N ILE A 109 7.73 -5.06 -3.01
CA ILE A 109 8.60 -5.57 -1.94
C ILE A 109 8.45 -7.09 -1.90
N SER A 110 9.58 -7.81 -2.03
CA SER A 110 9.62 -9.28 -1.94
C SER A 110 9.55 -9.73 -0.48
N LYS A 111 8.74 -10.75 -0.22
CA LYS A 111 8.76 -11.44 1.06
C LYS A 111 9.82 -12.57 1.02
N PRO A 112 10.54 -12.84 2.11
CA PRO A 112 10.58 -12.08 3.35
C PRO A 112 11.29 -10.74 3.15
N PHE A 113 10.82 -9.69 3.82
CA PHE A 113 11.41 -8.37 3.70
C PHE A 113 11.91 -7.89 5.05
N ASP A 114 12.90 -6.98 5.06
CA ASP A 114 13.28 -6.33 6.28
C ASP A 114 12.49 -5.03 6.48
N LEU A 115 12.37 -4.62 7.74
CA LEU A 115 11.55 -3.44 8.09
C LEU A 115 12.14 -2.15 7.57
N LEU A 116 13.46 -2.07 7.46
CA LEU A 116 14.12 -0.88 6.91
C LEU A 116 13.78 -0.68 5.45
N GLU A 117 13.71 -1.77 4.67
CA GLU A 117 13.31 -1.69 3.27
C GLU A 117 11.89 -1.17 3.13
N VAL A 118 10.95 -1.71 3.93
CA VAL A 118 9.55 -1.27 3.90
C VAL A 118 9.44 0.23 4.22
N LYS A 119 10.08 0.66 5.30
CA LYS A 119 10.08 2.07 5.72
C LYS A 119 10.64 2.98 4.64
N THR A 120 11.76 2.58 4.04
CA THR A 120 12.46 3.39 3.04
C THR A 120 11.62 3.54 1.79
N ARG A 121 11.02 2.45 1.30
CA ARG A 121 10.19 2.50 0.09
C ARG A 121 8.93 3.33 0.31
N ILE A 122 8.28 3.20 1.45
CA ILE A 122 7.09 4.00 1.79
C ILE A 122 7.45 5.48 1.84
N TYR A 123 8.52 5.83 2.55
CA TYR A 123 8.97 7.22 2.67
C TYR A 123 9.26 7.83 1.30
N ASN A 124 10.01 7.12 0.46
CA ASN A 124 10.37 7.60 -0.87
C ASN A 124 9.14 7.79 -1.77
N MET A 125 8.19 6.86 -1.70
CA MET A 125 6.95 6.98 -2.49
C MET A 125 6.12 8.18 -2.03
N LEU A 126 5.99 8.40 -0.73
CA LEU A 126 5.22 9.52 -0.21
C LEU A 126 5.90 10.86 -0.50
N GLU A 127 7.22 10.90 -0.48
CA GLU A 127 7.97 12.10 -0.85
C GLU A 127 7.64 12.53 -2.28
N VAL A 128 7.59 11.58 -3.20
CA VAL A 128 7.22 11.86 -4.60
C VAL A 128 5.73 12.22 -4.69
N ARG A 129 4.86 11.48 -4.01
CA ARG A 129 3.41 11.69 -4.03
C ARG A 129 3.03 13.10 -3.60
N LEU A 130 3.71 13.65 -2.59
CA LEU A 130 3.35 14.91 -1.97
C LEU A 130 4.08 16.12 -2.59
N LEU A 131 4.86 15.91 -3.65
CA LEU A 131 5.54 17.02 -4.33
C LEU A 131 4.58 18.10 -4.84
#